data_f992537b7206470dc5c7a940c705774b
#
_entry.id   f992537b7206470dc5c7a940c705774b
#
_cell.length_a   1.000
_cell.length_b   1.000
_cell.length_c   1.000
_cell.angle_alpha   90.00
_cell.angle_beta   90.00
_cell.angle_gamma   90.00
#
_symmetry.space_group_name_H-M   'P 1'
#
loop_
_entity.id
_entity.type
_entity.pdbx_description
1 polymer ?
#
loop_
_entity_poly.entity_id
_entity_poly.type
_entity_poly.pdbx_seq_one_letter_code
_entity_poly.pdbx_strand_id
1 'polypeptide(L)'
;MKDLGPVFGSLFLESDSVCLVTCIDEKGAPNIITCSAIFPVQPGYVAVAVGFTRYSHDLIKNAGEFAANLPCKDLLEAVDFCGSRTGRLFKKFEECHLTPMMARKIKTPLIKECVAWMECKNYSSGLTHDHTIFIGQVLAAYAREDAVDTLFDPARNINKWGVLKNYSSESFMMERCQTTGADFDI
;
A
#
# COMPACT_ATOMS: atom_id res chain seq x y z
N MET A 1 -13.74 6.10 -32.44
CA MET A 1 -13.28 5.37 -31.24
C MET A 1 -11.79 5.19 -31.39
N LYS A 2 -10.98 5.62 -30.39
CA LYS A 2 -9.51 5.45 -30.40
C LYS A 2 -9.20 4.18 -29.65
N ASP A 3 -8.49 3.25 -30.27
CA ASP A 3 -7.95 2.09 -29.58
C ASP A 3 -6.74 2.53 -28.73
N LEU A 4 -6.78 2.26 -27.45
CA LEU A 4 -5.73 2.62 -26.49
C LEU A 4 -4.89 1.40 -26.07
N GLY A 5 -5.26 0.22 -26.59
CA GLY A 5 -4.61 -1.03 -26.21
C GLY A 5 -4.92 -1.52 -24.79
N PRO A 6 -4.57 -2.79 -24.48
CA PRO A 6 -4.94 -3.42 -23.21
C PRO A 6 -4.26 -2.81 -21.99
N VAL A 7 -3.03 -2.31 -22.11
CA VAL A 7 -2.30 -1.70 -20.97
C VAL A 7 -3.01 -0.44 -20.50
N PHE A 8 -3.35 0.48 -21.42
CA PHE A 8 -4.10 1.69 -21.04
C PHE A 8 -5.53 1.38 -20.60
N GLY A 9 -6.17 0.34 -21.18
CA GLY A 9 -7.49 -0.09 -20.76
C GLY A 9 -7.55 -0.54 -19.30
N SER A 10 -6.50 -1.17 -18.79
CA SER A 10 -6.43 -1.58 -17.38
C SER A 10 -6.34 -0.41 -16.40
N LEU A 11 -5.84 0.75 -16.85
CA LEU A 11 -5.71 1.95 -16.04
C LEU A 11 -7.04 2.71 -15.85
N PHE A 12 -8.11 2.35 -16.58
CA PHE A 12 -9.44 2.95 -16.37
C PHE A 12 -10.04 2.60 -15.00
N LEU A 13 -9.55 1.54 -14.36
CA LEU A 13 -9.96 1.10 -13.04
C LEU A 13 -8.90 1.47 -12.00
N GLU A 14 -8.51 2.73 -11.95
CA GLU A 14 -7.53 3.20 -10.98
C GLU A 14 -8.03 2.97 -9.54
N SER A 15 -7.15 2.44 -8.71
CA SER A 15 -7.34 2.45 -7.27
C SER A 15 -7.13 3.87 -6.75
N ASP A 16 -8.17 4.47 -6.18
CA ASP A 16 -8.10 5.82 -5.62
C ASP A 16 -7.29 5.89 -4.31
N SER A 17 -6.87 4.77 -3.78
CA SER A 17 -6.24 4.68 -2.46
C SER A 17 -4.77 4.32 -2.56
N VAL A 18 -3.94 5.10 -1.87
CA VAL A 18 -2.54 4.75 -1.60
C VAL A 18 -2.42 4.37 -0.14
N CYS A 19 -1.78 3.24 0.14
CA CYS A 19 -1.51 2.79 1.50
C CYS A 19 -0.01 2.60 1.72
N LEU A 20 0.44 2.88 2.94
CA LEU A 20 1.70 2.40 3.46
C LEU A 20 1.45 1.01 4.07
N VAL A 21 1.90 -0.03 3.39
CA VAL A 21 1.78 -1.40 3.88
C VAL A 21 3.01 -1.75 4.70
N THR A 22 2.80 -2.07 5.98
CA THR A 22 3.86 -2.54 6.87
C THR A 22 3.89 -4.06 6.90
N CYS A 23 5.08 -4.61 7.08
CA CYS A 23 5.38 -6.02 7.24
C CYS A 23 6.62 -6.20 8.11
N ILE A 24 6.89 -7.42 8.57
CA ILE A 24 8.04 -7.74 9.43
C ILE A 24 8.86 -8.88 8.84
N ASP A 25 10.14 -8.90 9.16
CA ASP A 25 10.99 -10.06 8.90
C ASP A 25 10.87 -11.12 10.03
N GLU A 26 11.59 -12.23 9.88
CA GLU A 26 11.61 -13.33 10.87
C GLU A 26 12.13 -12.93 12.26
N LYS A 27 12.89 -11.83 12.33
CA LYS A 27 13.42 -11.27 13.58
C LYS A 27 12.48 -10.20 14.16
N GLY A 28 11.38 -9.89 13.47
CA GLY A 28 10.43 -8.84 13.84
C GLY A 28 10.85 -7.44 13.42
N ALA A 29 11.89 -7.29 12.58
CA ALA A 29 12.27 -5.98 12.08
C ALA A 29 11.25 -5.49 11.04
N PRO A 30 10.71 -4.26 11.23
CA PRO A 30 9.64 -3.76 10.39
C PRO A 30 10.15 -3.18 9.07
N ASN A 31 9.33 -3.30 8.04
CA ASN A 31 9.53 -2.65 6.75
C ASN A 31 8.22 -2.03 6.27
N ILE A 32 8.33 -1.06 5.35
CA ILE A 32 7.21 -0.34 4.75
C ILE A 32 7.33 -0.41 3.23
N ILE A 33 6.19 -0.58 2.56
CA ILE A 33 6.07 -0.39 1.11
C ILE A 33 4.84 0.46 0.81
N THR A 34 4.98 1.39 -0.11
CA THR A 34 3.84 2.10 -0.68
C THR A 34 3.15 1.23 -1.72
N CYS A 35 1.85 1.02 -1.54
CA CYS A 35 1.00 0.28 -2.47
C CYS A 35 -0.14 1.15 -2.96
N SER A 36 -0.29 1.26 -4.27
CA SER A 36 -1.45 1.84 -4.94
C SER A 36 -2.44 0.77 -5.39
N ALA A 37 -1.98 -0.47 -5.57
CA ALA A 37 -2.83 -1.61 -5.90
C ALA A 37 -3.36 -2.28 -4.61
N ILE A 38 -4.18 -1.54 -3.86
CA ILE A 38 -4.89 -2.03 -2.68
C ILE A 38 -6.37 -1.69 -2.80
N PHE A 39 -7.24 -2.67 -2.61
CA PHE A 39 -8.68 -2.49 -2.78
C PHE A 39 -9.49 -3.48 -1.93
N PRO A 40 -10.73 -3.12 -1.55
CA PRO A 40 -11.62 -4.03 -0.85
C PRO A 40 -12.09 -5.13 -1.80
N VAL A 41 -12.05 -6.38 -1.34
CA VAL A 41 -12.57 -7.55 -2.09
C VAL A 41 -14.03 -7.80 -1.71
N GLN A 42 -14.30 -7.79 -0.41
CA GLN A 42 -15.61 -7.95 0.21
C GLN A 42 -15.55 -7.42 1.65
N PRO A 43 -16.68 -7.27 2.36
CA PRO A 43 -16.66 -6.88 3.76
C PRO A 43 -15.69 -7.73 4.59
N GLY A 44 -14.74 -7.09 5.26
CA GLY A 44 -13.72 -7.74 6.08
C GLY A 44 -12.52 -8.31 5.32
N TYR A 45 -12.39 -8.08 4.01
CA TYR A 45 -11.25 -8.55 3.21
C TYR A 45 -10.72 -7.45 2.28
N VAL A 46 -9.41 -7.33 2.23
CA VAL A 46 -8.70 -6.42 1.33
C VAL A 46 -7.66 -7.18 0.51
N ALA A 47 -7.46 -6.77 -0.73
CA ALA A 47 -6.37 -7.27 -1.56
C ALA A 47 -5.27 -6.24 -1.66
N VAL A 48 -4.02 -6.70 -1.67
CA VAL A 48 -2.84 -5.89 -1.97
C VAL A 48 -1.95 -6.63 -2.97
N ALA A 49 -1.61 -5.97 -4.08
CA ALA A 49 -0.70 -6.53 -5.07
C ALA A 49 0.73 -6.05 -4.82
N VAL A 50 1.66 -6.99 -4.67
CA VAL A 50 3.07 -6.70 -4.40
C VAL A 50 3.94 -7.46 -5.40
N GLY A 51 4.79 -6.72 -6.12
CA GLY A 51 5.70 -7.30 -7.11
C GLY A 51 6.71 -8.26 -6.49
N PHE A 52 7.04 -9.35 -7.21
CA PHE A 52 7.96 -10.40 -6.75
C PHE A 52 9.34 -9.89 -6.37
N THR A 53 9.81 -8.84 -7.03
CA THR A 53 11.14 -8.25 -6.77
C THR A 53 11.19 -7.38 -5.52
N ARG A 54 10.03 -7.04 -4.95
CA ARG A 54 9.94 -6.16 -3.78
C ARG A 54 10.30 -6.91 -2.51
N TYR A 55 11.15 -6.32 -1.68
CA TYR A 55 11.54 -6.90 -0.39
C TYR A 55 10.34 -7.26 0.49
N SER A 56 9.32 -6.40 0.51
CA SER A 56 8.07 -6.63 1.26
C SER A 56 7.28 -7.85 0.80
N HIS A 57 7.47 -8.31 -0.45
CA HIS A 57 6.79 -9.49 -0.97
C HIS A 57 7.07 -10.72 -0.11
N ASP A 58 8.35 -11.04 0.07
CA ASP A 58 8.77 -12.20 0.86
C ASP A 58 8.41 -12.04 2.34
N LEU A 59 8.52 -10.81 2.86
CA LEU A 59 8.16 -10.51 4.25
C LEU A 59 6.67 -10.79 4.52
N ILE A 60 5.76 -10.31 3.68
CA ILE A 60 4.32 -10.56 3.81
C ILE A 60 4.01 -12.05 3.67
N LYS A 61 4.63 -12.71 2.69
CA LYS A 61 4.45 -14.14 2.44
C LYS A 61 4.87 -14.98 3.65
N ASN A 62 6.04 -14.69 4.23
CA ASN A 62 6.63 -15.46 5.31
C ASN A 62 5.96 -15.17 6.66
N ALA A 63 5.67 -13.89 6.96
CA ALA A 63 4.99 -13.50 8.19
C ALA A 63 3.51 -13.93 8.21
N GLY A 64 2.88 -14.08 7.05
CA GLY A 64 1.46 -14.41 6.95
C GLY A 64 0.54 -13.29 7.43
N GLU A 65 1.05 -12.08 7.55
CA GLU A 65 0.31 -10.91 8.03
C GLU A 65 0.89 -9.61 7.47
N PHE A 66 0.09 -8.57 7.46
CA PHE A 66 0.51 -7.21 7.12
C PHE A 66 -0.44 -6.19 7.74
N ALA A 67 -0.03 -4.94 7.84
CA ALA A 67 -0.95 -3.86 8.15
C ALA A 67 -1.03 -2.87 6.98
N ALA A 68 -2.24 -2.39 6.70
CA ALA A 68 -2.48 -1.32 5.77
C ALA A 68 -2.73 -0.02 6.54
N ASN A 69 -1.91 0.98 6.30
CA ASN A 69 -1.95 2.26 6.98
C ASN A 69 -2.29 3.34 5.95
N LEU A 70 -3.35 4.10 6.20
CA LEU A 70 -3.80 5.17 5.31
C LEU A 70 -3.05 6.46 5.66
N PRO A 71 -2.14 6.93 4.79
CA PRO A 71 -1.39 8.15 5.04
C PRO A 71 -2.28 9.38 4.84
N CYS A 72 -1.94 10.48 5.52
CA CYS A 72 -2.44 11.81 5.21
C CYS A 72 -1.49 12.55 4.27
N LYS A 73 -1.91 13.74 3.82
CA LYS A 73 -1.14 14.58 2.90
C LYS A 73 0.25 14.95 3.44
N ASP A 74 0.38 15.07 4.75
CA ASP A 74 1.64 15.45 5.39
C ASP A 74 2.71 14.34 5.29
N LEU A 75 2.30 13.12 4.91
CA LEU A 75 3.20 11.98 4.71
C LEU A 75 3.64 11.77 3.25
N LEU A 76 3.44 12.75 2.38
CA LEU A 76 3.74 12.61 0.94
C LEU A 76 5.19 12.18 0.68
N GLU A 77 6.16 12.80 1.36
CA GLU A 77 7.58 12.46 1.22
C GLU A 77 7.88 11.03 1.70
N ALA A 78 7.26 10.60 2.80
CA ALA A 78 7.39 9.24 3.31
C ALA A 78 6.77 8.21 2.35
N VAL A 79 5.64 8.54 1.74
CA VAL A 79 4.99 7.70 0.73
C VAL A 79 5.88 7.52 -0.48
N ASP A 80 6.47 8.59 -1.00
CA ASP A 80 7.41 8.53 -2.12
C ASP A 80 8.65 7.69 -1.76
N PHE A 81 9.29 8.00 -0.64
CA PHE A 81 10.48 7.26 -0.17
C PHE A 81 10.19 5.76 0.01
N CYS A 82 9.08 5.42 0.67
CA CYS A 82 8.73 4.03 0.92
C CYS A 82 8.38 3.25 -0.37
N GLY A 83 7.91 3.94 -1.41
CA GLY A 83 7.62 3.37 -2.72
C GLY A 83 8.85 3.18 -3.60
N SER A 84 9.79 4.15 -3.55
CA SER A 84 10.96 4.21 -4.44
C SER A 84 12.20 3.50 -3.89
N ARG A 85 12.36 3.36 -2.57
CA ARG A 85 13.53 2.77 -1.92
C ARG A 85 13.27 1.34 -1.44
N THR A 86 14.32 0.51 -1.45
CA THR A 86 14.22 -0.87 -0.94
C THR A 86 14.53 -0.95 0.55
N GLY A 87 13.71 -1.70 1.30
CA GLY A 87 13.94 -1.97 2.72
C GLY A 87 15.14 -2.88 3.02
N ARG A 88 15.78 -3.45 1.98
CA ARG A 88 17.05 -4.16 2.14
C ARG A 88 18.22 -3.22 2.50
N LEU A 89 18.13 -1.96 2.07
CA LEU A 89 19.19 -0.96 2.24
C LEU A 89 18.80 0.17 3.22
N PHE A 90 17.51 0.42 3.40
CA PHE A 90 17.02 1.55 4.17
C PHE A 90 16.07 1.10 5.27
N LYS A 91 16.28 1.61 6.47
CA LYS A 91 15.37 1.45 7.61
C LYS A 91 14.27 2.51 7.52
N LYS A 92 13.22 2.21 6.78
CA LYS A 92 12.21 3.20 6.34
C LYS A 92 11.49 3.92 7.47
N PHE A 93 11.28 3.28 8.62
CA PHE A 93 10.74 3.98 9.80
C PHE A 93 11.67 5.09 10.29
N GLU A 94 12.98 4.81 10.37
CA GLU A 94 13.98 5.78 10.81
C GLU A 94 14.17 6.90 9.77
N GLU A 95 14.37 6.53 8.49
CA GLU A 95 14.61 7.46 7.39
C GLU A 95 13.45 8.44 7.14
N CYS A 96 12.22 7.97 7.32
CA CYS A 96 11.01 8.80 7.14
C CYS A 96 10.51 9.41 8.45
N HIS A 97 11.23 9.27 9.56
CA HIS A 97 10.82 9.75 10.90
C HIS A 97 9.43 9.26 11.31
N LEU A 98 9.07 8.03 10.91
CA LEU A 98 7.80 7.41 11.25
C LEU A 98 7.92 6.64 12.56
N THR A 99 6.84 6.68 13.35
CA THR A 99 6.77 6.00 14.65
C THR A 99 6.05 4.67 14.53
N PRO A 100 6.71 3.53 14.78
CA PRO A 100 6.01 2.26 14.85
C PRO A 100 5.05 2.25 16.06
N MET A 101 3.80 1.90 15.82
CA MET A 101 2.75 1.76 16.83
C MET A 101 2.36 0.29 16.94
N MET A 102 2.23 -0.20 18.16
CA MET A 102 1.88 -1.60 18.41
C MET A 102 0.48 -1.91 17.88
N ALA A 103 0.37 -2.97 17.11
CA ALA A 103 -0.90 -3.54 16.68
C ALA A 103 -1.54 -4.38 17.80
N ARG A 104 -2.84 -4.65 17.70
CA ARG A 104 -3.60 -5.40 18.74
C ARG A 104 -3.78 -6.87 18.39
N LYS A 105 -3.80 -7.21 17.09
CA LYS A 105 -4.14 -8.55 16.58
C LYS A 105 -3.00 -9.22 15.81
N ILE A 106 -2.01 -8.46 15.37
CA ILE A 106 -0.87 -8.93 14.59
C ILE A 106 0.44 -8.44 15.25
N LYS A 107 1.57 -9.00 14.80
CA LYS A 107 2.90 -8.58 15.28
C LYS A 107 3.44 -7.39 14.48
N THR A 108 3.00 -7.27 13.24
CA THR A 108 3.40 -6.19 12.34
C THR A 108 2.95 -4.84 12.89
N PRO A 109 3.85 -3.85 13.06
CA PRO A 109 3.49 -2.56 13.62
C PRO A 109 2.66 -1.71 12.64
N LEU A 110 1.84 -0.84 13.20
CA LEU A 110 1.14 0.24 12.51
C LEU A 110 2.06 1.47 12.42
N ILE A 111 1.68 2.46 11.61
CA ILE A 111 2.36 3.75 11.49
C ILE A 111 1.52 4.80 12.24
N LYS A 112 2.06 5.35 13.33
CA LYS A 112 1.32 6.26 14.22
C LYS A 112 0.79 7.52 13.52
N GLU A 113 1.54 8.04 12.56
CA GLU A 113 1.25 9.29 11.84
C GLU A 113 0.13 9.14 10.81
N CYS A 114 -0.28 7.92 10.48
CA CYS A 114 -1.40 7.66 9.58
C CYS A 114 -2.74 8.02 10.21
N VAL A 115 -3.80 8.10 9.39
CA VAL A 115 -5.15 8.50 9.83
C VAL A 115 -6.09 7.32 10.05
N ALA A 116 -5.79 6.17 9.42
CA ALA A 116 -6.56 4.95 9.62
C ALA A 116 -5.66 3.72 9.41
N TRP A 117 -6.04 2.61 10.01
CA TRP A 117 -5.24 1.39 10.06
C TRP A 117 -6.10 0.15 9.93
N MET A 118 -5.60 -0.85 9.22
CA MET A 118 -6.18 -2.19 9.14
C MET A 118 -5.11 -3.22 9.47
N GLU A 119 -5.42 -4.10 10.40
CA GLU A 119 -4.59 -5.25 10.77
C GLU A 119 -5.08 -6.48 10.01
N CYS A 120 -4.23 -7.03 9.17
CA CYS A 120 -4.61 -8.07 8.22
C CYS A 120 -3.82 -9.35 8.42
N LYS A 121 -4.53 -10.47 8.49
CA LYS A 121 -3.95 -11.80 8.35
C LYS A 121 -4.06 -12.25 6.90
N ASN A 122 -2.97 -12.72 6.32
CA ASN A 122 -3.01 -13.27 4.96
C ASN A 122 -3.92 -14.50 4.92
N TYR A 123 -5.03 -14.39 4.22
CA TYR A 123 -6.04 -15.44 4.08
C TYR A 123 -5.74 -16.34 2.88
N SER A 124 -5.40 -15.73 1.76
CA SER A 124 -5.04 -16.44 0.52
C SER A 124 -4.18 -15.52 -0.36
N SER A 125 -3.61 -16.10 -1.40
CA SER A 125 -2.86 -15.33 -2.39
C SER A 125 -3.01 -15.92 -3.78
N GLY A 126 -3.00 -15.06 -4.79
CA GLY A 126 -3.00 -15.43 -6.20
C GLY A 126 -1.80 -14.81 -6.92
N LEU A 127 -1.32 -15.50 -7.95
CA LEU A 127 -0.18 -15.03 -8.75
C LEU A 127 -0.69 -14.33 -10.02
N THR A 128 -0.02 -13.24 -10.38
CA THR A 128 -0.07 -12.65 -11.72
C THR A 128 1.28 -12.86 -12.41
N HIS A 129 1.53 -12.18 -13.52
CA HIS A 129 2.80 -12.31 -14.24
C HIS A 129 4.01 -11.88 -13.39
N ASP A 130 3.90 -10.82 -12.62
CA ASP A 130 5.02 -10.20 -11.88
C ASP A 130 4.67 -9.80 -10.43
N HIS A 131 3.44 -10.06 -9.99
CA HIS A 131 2.94 -9.73 -8.65
C HIS A 131 2.28 -10.92 -7.97
N THR A 132 2.28 -10.90 -6.65
CA THR A 132 1.34 -11.68 -5.83
C THR A 132 0.24 -10.74 -5.34
N ILE A 133 -1.01 -11.15 -5.52
CA ILE A 133 -2.15 -10.54 -4.88
C ILE A 133 -2.35 -11.26 -3.55
N PHE A 134 -2.03 -10.59 -2.46
CA PHE A 134 -2.31 -11.09 -1.10
C PHE A 134 -3.70 -10.65 -0.69
N ILE A 135 -4.54 -11.59 -0.29
CA ILE A 135 -5.88 -11.31 0.24
C ILE A 135 -5.79 -11.40 1.77
N GLY A 136 -5.91 -10.25 2.42
CA GLY A 136 -5.87 -10.11 3.87
C GLY A 136 -7.27 -10.11 4.47
N GLN A 137 -7.50 -10.98 5.45
CA GLN A 137 -8.65 -10.87 6.35
C GLN A 137 -8.38 -9.75 7.34
N VAL A 138 -9.23 -8.74 7.38
CA VAL A 138 -9.14 -7.63 8.34
C VAL A 138 -9.57 -8.13 9.72
N LEU A 139 -8.62 -8.22 10.64
CA LEU A 139 -8.85 -8.65 12.02
C LEU A 139 -9.25 -7.49 12.93
N ALA A 140 -8.80 -6.28 12.61
CA ALA A 140 -9.13 -5.05 13.30
C ALA A 140 -8.92 -3.86 12.37
N ALA A 141 -9.73 -2.81 12.57
CA ALA A 141 -9.58 -1.55 11.87
C ALA A 141 -9.82 -0.39 12.83
N TYR A 142 -9.06 0.68 12.65
CA TYR A 142 -9.09 1.88 13.49
C TYR A 142 -8.99 3.11 12.61
N ALA A 143 -9.52 4.22 13.10
CA ALA A 143 -9.31 5.54 12.51
C ALA A 143 -9.16 6.57 13.63
N ARG A 144 -8.51 7.69 13.32
CA ARG A 144 -8.51 8.85 14.19
C ARG A 144 -9.95 9.39 14.32
N GLU A 145 -10.32 9.90 15.51
CA GLU A 145 -11.68 10.41 15.74
C GLU A 145 -12.06 11.53 14.77
N ASP A 146 -11.13 12.46 14.52
CA ASP A 146 -11.30 13.55 13.55
C ASP A 146 -11.40 13.08 12.10
N ALA A 147 -11.10 11.82 11.84
CA ALA A 147 -11.11 11.19 10.53
C ALA A 147 -12.37 10.36 10.25
N VAL A 148 -13.07 9.88 11.28
CA VAL A 148 -14.16 8.91 11.15
C VAL A 148 -15.29 9.40 10.25
N ASP A 149 -15.81 10.61 10.52
CA ASP A 149 -16.96 11.15 9.79
C ASP A 149 -16.69 11.32 8.30
N THR A 150 -15.43 11.57 7.94
CA THR A 150 -15.03 11.79 6.56
C THR A 150 -14.71 10.48 5.84
N LEU A 151 -14.18 9.48 6.54
CA LEU A 151 -13.91 8.15 5.97
C LEU A 151 -15.19 7.43 5.57
N PHE A 152 -16.29 7.69 6.28
CA PHE A 152 -17.56 6.99 6.09
C PHE A 152 -18.67 7.84 5.48
N ASP A 153 -18.41 9.11 5.13
CA ASP A 153 -19.38 9.96 4.44
C ASP A 153 -19.39 9.68 2.93
N PRO A 154 -20.40 8.96 2.41
CA PRO A 154 -20.47 8.62 0.99
C PRO A 154 -20.65 9.84 0.08
N ALA A 155 -21.12 10.97 0.62
CA ALA A 155 -21.25 12.23 -0.12
C ALA A 155 -19.91 13.01 -0.17
N ARG A 156 -18.98 12.70 0.71
CA ARG A 156 -17.63 13.24 0.70
C ARG A 156 -16.74 12.26 0.02
N ASN A 157 -16.42 12.57 -1.21
CA ASN A 157 -15.39 11.85 -1.95
C ASN A 157 -14.17 11.62 -1.02
N ILE A 158 -13.85 10.38 -0.70
CA ILE A 158 -12.71 9.92 0.15
C ILE A 158 -11.42 10.63 -0.23
N ASN A 159 -11.33 11.12 -1.44
CA ASN A 159 -10.30 11.99 -1.98
C ASN A 159 -10.11 13.35 -1.26
N LYS A 160 -10.96 13.77 -0.34
CA LYS A 160 -10.78 15.02 0.43
C LYS A 160 -9.75 14.92 1.55
N TRP A 161 -9.33 13.73 1.91
CA TRP A 161 -8.30 13.51 2.93
C TRP A 161 -6.89 13.82 2.47
N GLY A 162 -6.72 14.44 1.31
CA GLY A 162 -5.39 14.69 0.80
C GLY A 162 -4.58 13.41 0.60
N VAL A 163 -5.22 12.24 0.63
CA VAL A 163 -4.62 11.01 0.19
C VAL A 163 -4.39 11.15 -1.31
N LEU A 164 -3.28 11.77 -1.61
CA LEU A 164 -2.50 11.70 -2.84
C LEU A 164 -3.29 11.56 -4.15
N LYS A 165 -4.29 12.44 -4.37
CA LYS A 165 -4.86 12.62 -5.72
C LYS A 165 -3.83 13.13 -6.73
N ASN A 166 -2.69 13.65 -6.29
CA ASN A 166 -1.64 14.18 -7.15
C ASN A 166 -0.49 13.20 -7.40
N TYR A 167 -0.51 12.04 -6.81
CA TYR A 167 0.23 10.91 -7.34
C TYR A 167 -0.58 10.41 -8.54
N SER A 168 -0.55 11.16 -9.64
CA SER A 168 -1.11 10.64 -10.86
C SER A 168 -0.38 9.34 -11.12
N SER A 169 -1.14 8.28 -11.37
CA SER A 169 -0.59 7.00 -11.82
C SER A 169 0.40 7.20 -12.97
N GLU A 170 0.25 8.26 -13.76
CA GLU A 170 1.19 8.65 -14.81
C GLU A 170 2.58 9.02 -14.29
N SER A 171 2.73 9.87 -13.26
CA SER A 171 4.06 10.19 -12.74
C SER A 171 4.70 8.99 -12.04
N PHE A 172 3.93 8.21 -11.30
CA PHE A 172 4.41 7.01 -10.63
C PHE A 172 4.78 5.89 -11.65
N MET A 173 4.02 5.73 -12.72
CA MET A 173 4.31 4.76 -13.78
C MET A 173 5.45 5.23 -14.68
N MET A 174 5.54 6.52 -15.02
CA MET A 174 6.62 7.06 -15.85
C MET A 174 7.97 7.02 -15.15
N GLU A 175 8.07 7.37 -13.88
CA GLU A 175 9.32 7.23 -13.11
C GLU A 175 9.73 5.76 -12.95
N ARG A 176 8.79 4.84 -12.77
CA ARG A 176 9.08 3.40 -12.70
C ARG A 176 9.58 2.83 -14.01
N CYS A 177 9.02 3.22 -15.14
CA CYS A 177 9.52 2.82 -16.45
C CYS A 177 10.95 3.31 -16.69
N GLN A 178 11.28 4.53 -16.23
CA GLN A 178 12.64 5.08 -16.36
C GLN A 178 13.65 4.41 -15.42
N THR A 179 13.23 3.96 -14.23
CA THR A 179 14.13 3.37 -13.23
C THR A 179 14.34 1.86 -13.38
N THR A 180 13.46 1.15 -14.05
CA THR A 180 13.54 -0.31 -14.20
C THR A 180 14.20 -0.77 -15.50
N GLY A 181 14.45 0.11 -16.46
CA GLY A 181 15.06 -0.26 -17.75
C GLY A 181 14.27 -1.35 -18.49
N ALA A 182 13.00 -1.51 -18.18
CA ALA A 182 12.16 -2.46 -18.85
C ALA A 182 11.72 -1.85 -20.20
N ASP A 183 12.43 -2.19 -21.26
CA ASP A 183 11.93 -2.04 -22.62
C ASP A 183 10.68 -2.92 -22.74
N PHE A 184 9.52 -2.29 -22.75
CA PHE A 184 8.32 -2.97 -23.18
C PHE A 184 8.34 -2.94 -24.72
N ASP A 185 8.81 -4.03 -25.34
CA ASP A 185 8.53 -4.30 -26.73
C ASP A 185 7.00 -4.40 -26.89
N ILE A 186 6.46 -3.44 -27.62
CA ILE A 186 5.05 -3.32 -27.97
C ILE A 186 4.74 -4.27 -29.14
#